data_3d62a27bfddda4aa1f893488ac07e95c
#
_entry.id   3d62a27bfddda4aa1f893488ac07e95c
#
_cell.length_a   1.000
_cell.length_b   1.000
_cell.length_c   1.000
_cell.angle_alpha   90.00
_cell.angle_beta   90.00
_cell.angle_gamma   90.00
#
_symmetry.space_group_name_H-M   'P 1'
#
loop_
_entity.id
_entity.type
_entity.pdbx_description
1 polymer ?
#
loop_
_entity_poly.entity_id
_entity_poly.type
_entity_poly.pdbx_seq_one_letter_code
_entity_poly.pdbx_strand_id
1 'polypeptide(L)'
;MLFVTTKMLGINEIKSGKNILWEGAPYVVLYAEHSKTGRAGAVLRTKLKNLITGNVLDKTFNGSDKVEEADMSKTKAQYLYPEHDGFVFMDTETYDQFSLPKSVVGDANLYLLEGTEVTVLNFNDTPANIELPIKVTLTVVEAPPGIKGDTAGTGGKVVIL
;
A
#
# COMPACT_ATOMS: atom_id res chain seq x y z
N MET A 1 15.43 24.43 10.47
CA MET A 1 14.48 23.49 11.09
C MET A 1 13.14 23.61 10.42
N LEU A 2 12.64 22.48 9.96
CA LEU A 2 11.37 22.51 9.28
C LEU A 2 10.27 22.15 10.26
N PHE A 3 9.24 22.99 10.28
CA PHE A 3 8.10 22.65 11.07
C PHE A 3 7.12 21.93 10.16
N VAL A 4 6.83 20.70 10.49
CA VAL A 4 5.83 19.95 9.74
C VAL A 4 4.51 20.26 10.38
N THR A 5 3.64 20.95 9.65
CA THR A 5 2.31 21.21 10.14
C THR A 5 1.47 19.98 9.89
N THR A 6 1.13 19.29 10.95
CA THR A 6 0.33 18.08 10.81
C THR A 6 -1.14 18.47 10.82
N LYS A 7 -1.87 17.99 9.85
CA LYS A 7 -3.30 18.25 9.79
C LYS A 7 -4.04 17.25 10.65
N MET A 8 -4.92 17.73 11.48
CA MET A 8 -5.76 16.87 12.31
C MET A 8 -7.11 16.66 11.61
N LEU A 9 -7.53 15.41 11.54
CA LEU A 9 -8.78 15.04 10.90
C LEU A 9 -9.82 14.66 11.95
N GLY A 10 -11.00 15.24 11.84
CA GLY A 10 -12.13 14.82 12.63
C GLY A 10 -12.89 13.71 11.94
N ILE A 11 -13.93 13.17 12.55
CA ILE A 11 -14.65 12.04 11.98
C ILE A 11 -15.30 12.38 10.64
N ASN A 12 -15.59 13.65 10.39
CA ASN A 12 -16.19 14.02 9.11
C ASN A 12 -15.17 14.05 7.98
N GLU A 13 -13.91 14.07 8.31
CA GLU A 13 -12.84 14.11 7.34
C GLU A 13 -12.16 12.76 7.13
N ILE A 14 -12.41 11.82 8.02
CA ILE A 14 -11.85 10.48 7.89
C ILE A 14 -12.73 9.70 6.91
N LYS A 15 -12.25 9.53 5.71
CA LYS A 15 -13.00 8.86 4.65
C LYS A 15 -12.16 7.75 4.04
N SER A 16 -12.82 6.85 3.35
CA SER A 16 -12.14 5.79 2.63
C SER A 16 -11.09 6.39 1.69
N GLY A 17 -9.90 5.85 1.74
CA GLY A 17 -8.78 6.34 0.94
C GLY A 17 -7.88 7.34 1.63
N LYS A 18 -8.29 7.86 2.78
CA LYS A 18 -7.43 8.79 3.53
C LYS A 18 -6.32 8.03 4.24
N ASN A 19 -5.19 8.68 4.35
CA ASN A 19 -4.07 8.13 5.10
C ASN A 19 -4.01 8.83 6.45
N ILE A 20 -4.03 8.07 7.51
CA ILE A 20 -4.02 8.61 8.86
C ILE A 20 -2.87 8.02 9.66
N LEU A 21 -2.45 8.75 10.68
CA LEU A 21 -1.42 8.29 11.59
C LEU A 21 -2.11 7.75 12.83
N TRP A 22 -1.93 6.47 13.11
CA TRP A 22 -2.52 5.84 14.27
C TRP A 22 -1.44 5.05 15.01
N GLU A 23 -1.29 5.37 16.29
CA GLU A 23 -0.27 4.71 17.13
C GLU A 23 1.13 4.74 16.50
N GLY A 24 1.47 5.85 15.90
CA GLY A 24 2.81 6.03 15.32
C GLY A 24 3.03 5.39 13.97
N ALA A 25 1.99 4.82 13.37
CA ALA A 25 2.12 4.14 12.08
C ALA A 25 1.12 4.68 11.08
N PRO A 26 1.46 4.67 9.80
CA PRO A 26 0.52 5.13 8.77
C PRO A 26 -0.47 4.04 8.41
N TYR A 27 -1.74 4.42 8.35
CA TYR A 27 -2.81 3.53 7.94
C TYR A 27 -3.63 4.18 6.84
N VAL A 28 -4.15 3.37 5.94
CA VAL A 28 -5.12 3.85 4.97
C VAL A 28 -6.50 3.40 5.44
N VAL A 29 -7.48 4.29 5.31
CA VAL A 29 -8.84 3.98 5.68
C VAL A 29 -9.47 3.20 4.53
N LEU A 30 -9.77 1.93 4.75
CA LEU A 30 -10.39 1.09 3.73
C LEU A 30 -11.90 1.30 3.70
N TYR A 31 -12.48 1.60 4.85
CA TYR A 31 -13.92 1.69 4.97
C TYR A 31 -14.24 2.66 6.10
N ALA A 32 -15.25 3.47 5.92
CA ALA A 32 -15.70 4.43 6.94
C ALA A 32 -17.22 4.53 6.88
N GLU A 33 -17.86 4.28 8.01
CA GLU A 33 -19.31 4.36 8.11
C GLU A 33 -19.69 5.18 9.30
N HIS A 34 -20.49 6.24 9.05
CA HIS A 34 -20.99 7.08 10.11
C HIS A 34 -22.27 6.47 10.67
N SER A 35 -22.42 6.51 11.97
CA SER A 35 -23.69 6.16 12.59
C SER A 35 -23.93 7.07 13.78
N LYS A 36 -25.19 7.26 14.11
CA LYS A 36 -25.58 8.01 15.26
C LYS A 36 -26.35 7.08 16.16
N THR A 37 -25.92 6.98 17.40
CA THR A 37 -26.61 6.09 18.31
C THR A 37 -27.05 6.91 19.49
N GLY A 38 -28.29 7.39 19.45
CA GLY A 38 -28.90 8.03 20.56
C GLY A 38 -28.04 9.06 21.27
N ARG A 39 -27.85 8.89 22.52
CA ARG A 39 -27.11 9.86 23.32
C ARG A 39 -25.62 9.82 23.10
N ALA A 40 -25.13 8.75 22.56
CA ALA A 40 -23.70 8.64 22.35
C ALA A 40 -23.21 9.54 21.22
N GLY A 41 -24.13 10.11 20.45
CA GLY A 41 -23.76 10.98 19.37
C GLY A 41 -23.23 10.23 18.17
N ALA A 42 -22.49 10.93 17.34
CA ALA A 42 -21.97 10.33 16.12
C ALA A 42 -20.76 9.47 16.41
N VAL A 43 -20.68 8.33 15.75
CA VAL A 43 -19.50 7.49 15.79
C VAL A 43 -19.13 7.14 14.35
N LEU A 44 -17.87 6.85 14.14
CA LEU A 44 -17.37 6.47 12.83
C LEU A 44 -16.71 5.12 12.97
N ARG A 45 -17.25 4.13 12.28
CA ARG A 45 -16.65 2.80 12.24
C ARG A 45 -15.74 2.73 11.04
N THR A 46 -14.52 2.31 11.25
CA THR A 46 -13.55 2.25 10.17
C THR A 46 -12.84 0.92 10.14
N LYS A 47 -12.36 0.60 8.95
CA LYS A 47 -11.44 -0.50 8.78
C LYS A 47 -10.14 0.12 8.27
N LEU A 48 -9.06 -0.12 8.97
CA LEU A 48 -7.76 0.49 8.69
C LEU A 48 -6.76 -0.55 8.28
N LYS A 49 -5.94 -0.21 7.29
CA LYS A 49 -4.87 -1.10 6.88
C LYS A 49 -3.54 -0.41 7.12
N ASN A 50 -2.66 -1.08 7.87
CA ASN A 50 -1.33 -0.56 8.12
C ASN A 50 -0.54 -0.56 6.81
N LEU A 51 -0.03 0.59 6.42
CA LEU A 51 0.65 0.72 5.14
C LEU A 51 2.04 0.09 5.14
N ILE A 52 2.58 -0.17 6.32
CA ILE A 52 3.90 -0.79 6.42
C ILE A 52 3.77 -2.31 6.54
N THR A 53 2.94 -2.79 7.45
CA THR A 53 2.83 -4.22 7.72
C THR A 53 1.73 -4.92 6.93
N GLY A 54 0.77 -4.16 6.43
CA GLY A 54 -0.37 -4.74 5.72
C GLY A 54 -1.48 -5.25 6.61
N ASN A 55 -1.31 -5.17 7.92
CA ASN A 55 -2.33 -5.66 8.83
C ASN A 55 -3.58 -4.79 8.78
N VAL A 56 -4.73 -5.42 8.93
CA VAL A 56 -6.00 -4.72 8.91
C VAL A 56 -6.63 -4.80 10.29
N LEU A 57 -7.17 -3.70 10.75
CA LEU A 57 -7.87 -3.68 12.02
C LEU A 57 -9.13 -2.83 11.93
N ASP A 58 -10.06 -3.07 12.84
CA ASP A 58 -11.27 -2.28 12.92
C ASP A 58 -11.08 -1.25 14.03
N LYS A 59 -11.48 -0.03 13.77
CA LYS A 59 -11.37 1.04 14.75
C LYS A 59 -12.60 1.92 14.68
N THR A 60 -13.16 2.21 15.85
CA THR A 60 -14.31 3.11 15.95
C THR A 60 -13.85 4.43 16.58
N PHE A 61 -14.18 5.52 15.92
CA PHE A 61 -13.87 6.85 16.42
C PHE A 61 -15.15 7.51 16.91
N ASN A 62 -15.04 8.25 17.99
CA ASN A 62 -16.17 9.01 18.53
C ASN A 62 -16.17 10.41 17.92
N GLY A 63 -17.28 11.09 18.05
CA GLY A 63 -17.44 12.39 17.43
C GLY A 63 -16.39 13.42 17.79
N SER A 64 -15.82 13.31 18.98
CA SER A 64 -14.80 14.26 19.41
C SER A 64 -13.37 13.81 19.09
N ASP A 65 -13.21 12.61 18.58
CA ASP A 65 -11.87 12.10 18.29
C ASP A 65 -11.27 12.78 17.08
N LYS A 66 -9.97 12.94 17.11
CA LYS A 66 -9.23 13.47 15.98
C LYS A 66 -7.98 12.63 15.78
N VAL A 67 -7.56 12.49 14.55
CA VAL A 67 -6.34 11.76 14.23
C VAL A 67 -5.50 12.64 13.31
N GLU A 68 -4.21 12.41 13.32
CA GLU A 68 -3.33 13.14 12.42
C GLU A 68 -3.39 12.53 11.03
N GLU A 69 -3.31 13.35 10.04
CA GLU A 69 -3.20 12.87 8.66
C GLU A 69 -1.76 12.41 8.46
N ALA A 70 -1.58 11.23 7.90
CA ALA A 70 -0.23 10.72 7.64
C ALA A 70 0.34 11.39 6.39
N ASP A 71 1.58 11.83 6.48
CA ASP A 71 2.24 12.46 5.33
C ASP A 71 2.80 11.36 4.46
N MET A 72 2.04 10.99 3.46
CA MET A 72 2.43 9.93 2.52
C MET A 72 2.65 10.52 1.15
N SER A 73 3.69 10.05 0.49
CA SER A 73 3.95 10.43 -0.89
C SER A 73 4.31 9.18 -1.67
N LYS A 74 4.27 9.28 -2.98
CA LYS A 74 4.60 8.16 -3.85
C LYS A 74 5.69 8.59 -4.82
N THR A 75 6.67 7.73 -4.96
CA THR A 75 7.74 7.95 -5.94
C THR A 75 7.93 6.66 -6.72
N LYS A 76 8.72 6.73 -7.77
CA LYS A 76 9.00 5.56 -8.60
C LYS A 76 10.37 5.03 -8.29
N ALA A 77 10.51 3.72 -8.26
CA ALA A 77 11.79 3.09 -8.04
C ALA A 77 11.90 1.83 -8.89
N GLN A 78 13.10 1.35 -9.02
CA GLN A 78 13.37 0.15 -9.80
C GLN A 78 13.96 -0.88 -8.86
N TYR A 79 13.47 -2.10 -8.96
CA TYR A 79 14.01 -3.18 -8.15
C TYR A 79 15.36 -3.58 -8.70
N LEU A 80 16.36 -3.69 -7.85
CA LEU A 80 17.71 -4.04 -8.28
C LEU A 80 18.05 -5.50 -7.97
N TYR A 81 18.06 -5.87 -6.70
CA TYR A 81 18.47 -7.23 -6.34
C TYR A 81 18.04 -7.54 -4.90
N PRO A 82 17.99 -8.82 -4.54
CA PRO A 82 17.68 -9.18 -3.17
C PRO A 82 18.93 -9.09 -2.29
N GLU A 83 18.70 -8.78 -1.02
CA GLU A 83 19.75 -8.81 -0.03
C GLU A 83 19.43 -9.91 0.97
N HIS A 84 20.32 -10.10 1.93
CA HIS A 84 20.14 -11.10 2.97
C HIS A 84 18.80 -10.93 3.71
N ASP A 85 18.50 -9.72 4.14
CA ASP A 85 17.30 -9.46 4.91
C ASP A 85 16.24 -8.66 4.19
N GLY A 86 16.40 -8.41 2.92
CA GLY A 86 15.46 -7.55 2.22
C GLY A 86 15.70 -7.44 0.74
N PHE A 87 15.23 -6.35 0.18
CA PHE A 87 15.32 -6.12 -1.26
C PHE A 87 15.78 -4.69 -1.50
N VAL A 88 16.66 -4.51 -2.47
CA VAL A 88 17.25 -3.22 -2.77
C VAL A 88 16.57 -2.59 -3.99
N PHE A 89 16.24 -1.33 -3.86
CA PHE A 89 15.60 -0.56 -4.91
C PHE A 89 16.38 0.72 -5.17
N MET A 90 16.17 1.31 -6.33
CA MET A 90 16.80 2.58 -6.68
C MET A 90 15.71 3.55 -7.13
N ASP A 91 15.71 4.73 -6.52
CA ASP A 91 14.79 5.79 -6.91
C ASP A 91 15.11 6.20 -8.35
N THR A 92 14.11 6.24 -9.22
CA THR A 92 14.35 6.53 -10.63
C THR A 92 14.64 8.00 -10.91
N GLU A 93 14.36 8.88 -9.97
CA GLU A 93 14.63 10.30 -10.15
C GLU A 93 15.97 10.70 -9.53
N THR A 94 16.23 10.27 -8.31
CA THR A 94 17.42 10.67 -7.61
C THR A 94 18.56 9.69 -7.73
N TYR A 95 18.26 8.45 -8.17
CA TYR A 95 19.21 7.35 -8.25
C TYR A 95 19.74 6.90 -6.90
N ASP A 96 19.09 7.33 -5.83
CA ASP A 96 19.46 6.85 -4.50
C ASP A 96 18.98 5.43 -4.31
N GLN A 97 19.77 4.64 -3.66
CA GLN A 97 19.41 3.26 -3.37
C GLN A 97 18.91 3.15 -1.94
N PHE A 98 17.94 2.29 -1.75
CA PHE A 98 17.43 1.99 -0.43
C PHE A 98 17.00 0.54 -0.38
N SER A 99 16.88 -0.02 0.82
CA SER A 99 16.42 -1.38 0.95
C SER A 99 15.20 -1.44 1.86
N LEU A 100 14.32 -2.39 1.57
CA LEU A 100 13.15 -2.64 2.40
C LEU A 100 13.25 -4.07 2.91
N PRO A 101 12.90 -4.29 4.20
CA PRO A 101 12.99 -5.62 4.76
C PRO A 101 11.97 -6.58 4.16
N LYS A 102 12.29 -7.86 4.23
CA LYS A 102 11.39 -8.89 3.71
C LYS A 102 10.01 -8.81 4.34
N SER A 103 9.95 -8.44 5.61
CA SER A 103 8.68 -8.37 6.31
C SER A 103 7.75 -7.30 5.72
N VAL A 104 8.32 -6.26 5.14
CA VAL A 104 7.54 -5.20 4.54
C VAL A 104 7.14 -5.57 3.12
N VAL A 105 8.06 -6.08 2.33
CA VAL A 105 7.80 -6.44 0.94
C VAL A 105 6.86 -7.65 0.86
N GLY A 106 7.04 -8.60 1.75
CA GLY A 106 6.13 -9.75 1.83
C GLY A 106 6.03 -10.52 0.52
N ASP A 107 4.82 -10.90 0.17
CA ASP A 107 4.59 -11.70 -1.02
C ASP A 107 4.85 -10.95 -2.33
N ALA A 108 5.00 -9.65 -2.26
CA ALA A 108 5.30 -8.88 -3.48
C ALA A 108 6.61 -9.33 -4.10
N ASN A 109 7.52 -9.90 -3.29
CA ASN A 109 8.80 -10.35 -3.81
C ASN A 109 8.63 -11.43 -4.88
N LEU A 110 7.51 -12.14 -4.87
CA LEU A 110 7.27 -13.19 -5.86
C LEU A 110 7.09 -12.62 -7.26
N TYR A 111 6.78 -11.35 -7.36
CA TYR A 111 6.54 -10.68 -8.63
C TYR A 111 7.63 -9.69 -9.00
N LEU A 112 8.69 -9.61 -8.19
CA LEU A 112 9.77 -8.68 -8.46
C LEU A 112 10.83 -9.33 -9.34
N LEU A 113 11.02 -8.75 -10.50
CA LEU A 113 12.08 -9.17 -11.38
C LEU A 113 13.06 -8.02 -11.47
N GLU A 114 14.34 -8.33 -11.65
CA GLU A 114 15.35 -7.30 -11.76
C GLU A 114 14.95 -6.27 -12.80
N GLY A 115 14.98 -5.04 -12.44
CA GLY A 115 14.58 -3.97 -13.36
C GLY A 115 13.10 -3.59 -13.29
N THR A 116 12.31 -4.30 -12.51
CA THR A 116 10.88 -3.98 -12.41
C THR A 116 10.68 -2.62 -11.76
N GLU A 117 9.83 -1.79 -12.36
CA GLU A 117 9.49 -0.51 -11.79
C GLU A 117 8.36 -0.68 -10.79
N VAL A 118 8.51 -0.10 -9.62
CA VAL A 118 7.50 -0.16 -8.58
C VAL A 118 7.20 1.25 -8.09
N THR A 119 6.06 1.41 -7.43
CA THR A 119 5.73 2.66 -6.78
C THR A 119 6.11 2.52 -5.31
N VAL A 120 6.86 3.47 -4.80
CA VAL A 120 7.29 3.46 -3.42
C VAL A 120 6.37 4.34 -2.61
N LEU A 121 5.88 3.80 -1.50
CA LEU A 121 5.10 4.58 -0.56
C LEU A 121 6.07 5.14 0.47
N ASN A 122 6.15 6.47 0.52
CA ASN A 122 7.03 7.14 1.47
C ASN A 122 6.21 7.71 2.62
N PHE A 123 6.64 7.46 3.84
CA PHE A 123 6.05 8.00 5.04
C PHE A 123 7.07 8.98 5.62
N ASN A 124 6.71 10.26 5.69
CA ASN A 124 7.61 11.33 6.13
C ASN A 124 8.92 11.30 5.34
N ASP A 125 8.78 11.17 4.01
CA ASP A 125 9.91 11.16 3.08
C ASP A 125 10.86 9.97 3.26
N THR A 126 10.44 8.94 3.97
CA THR A 126 11.23 7.73 4.14
C THR A 126 10.51 6.57 3.47
N PRO A 127 11.19 5.79 2.63
CA PRO A 127 10.52 4.63 2.01
C PRO A 127 9.96 3.68 3.06
N ALA A 128 8.68 3.39 2.98
CA ALA A 128 8.00 2.55 3.95
C ALA A 128 7.48 1.25 3.36
N ASN A 129 7.07 1.27 2.11
CA ASN A 129 6.55 0.07 1.46
C ASN A 129 6.54 0.31 -0.04
N ILE A 130 6.16 -0.71 -0.81
CA ILE A 130 6.05 -0.59 -2.26
C ILE A 130 4.68 -1.06 -2.71
N GLU A 131 4.26 -0.57 -3.86
CA GLU A 131 3.09 -1.07 -4.54
C GLU A 131 3.53 -1.55 -5.91
N LEU A 132 3.11 -2.74 -6.28
CA LEU A 132 3.40 -3.26 -7.61
C LEU A 132 2.47 -2.62 -8.61
N PRO A 133 2.85 -2.59 -9.89
CA PRO A 133 1.93 -2.12 -10.92
C PRO A 133 0.66 -2.94 -10.88
N ILE A 134 -0.46 -2.29 -11.18
CA ILE A 134 -1.74 -2.98 -11.18
C ILE A 134 -1.70 -4.17 -12.10
N LYS A 135 -1.04 -4.05 -13.22
CA LYS A 135 -0.89 -5.16 -14.15
C LYS A 135 0.57 -5.49 -14.30
N VAL A 136 0.91 -6.74 -14.04
CA VAL A 136 2.25 -7.22 -14.29
C VAL A 136 2.10 -8.25 -15.39
N THR A 137 2.67 -7.98 -16.55
CA THR A 137 2.63 -8.92 -17.64
C THR A 137 3.82 -9.85 -17.51
N LEU A 138 3.55 -11.10 -17.25
CA LEU A 138 4.60 -12.09 -17.17
C LEU A 138 4.63 -12.86 -18.48
N THR A 139 5.81 -13.07 -18.98
CA THR A 139 5.97 -13.85 -20.20
C THR A 139 5.86 -15.31 -19.83
N VAL A 140 4.93 -15.99 -20.45
CA VAL A 140 4.78 -17.41 -20.23
C VAL A 140 5.72 -18.11 -21.18
N VAL A 141 6.80 -18.60 -20.65
CA VAL A 141 7.82 -19.23 -21.47
C VAL A 141 7.37 -20.58 -21.92
N GLU A 142 6.62 -21.29 -21.11
CA GLU A 142 6.14 -22.55 -21.47
C GLU A 142 4.69 -22.68 -21.25
N ALA A 143 3.90 -22.63 -22.24
CA ALA A 143 2.48 -22.85 -22.10
C ALA A 143 2.22 -24.31 -22.30
N PRO A 144 1.50 -24.94 -21.39
CA PRO A 144 1.14 -26.33 -21.60
C PRO A 144 0.35 -26.45 -22.88
N PRO A 145 0.73 -27.35 -23.73
CA PRO A 145 0.06 -27.44 -25.00
C PRO A 145 -1.39 -27.76 -24.91
N GLY A 146 -1.75 -28.44 -23.96
CA GLY A 146 -3.11 -28.87 -23.90
C GLY A 146 -4.13 -27.85 -23.77
N ILE A 147 -3.70 -26.73 -23.57
CA ILE A 147 -4.61 -25.82 -23.33
C ILE A 147 -5.46 -25.48 -24.37
N LYS A 148 -5.33 -25.92 -25.36
CA LYS A 148 -6.11 -25.59 -26.25
C LYS A 148 -7.34 -25.68 -26.04
N GLY A 149 -7.69 -25.84 -25.99
CA GLY A 149 -8.81 -25.90 -25.85
C GLY A 149 -9.62 -25.11 -25.52
N ASP A 150 -9.51 -24.71 -25.11
CA ASP A 150 -10.15 -24.00 -24.73
C ASP A 150 -10.55 -23.16 -25.17
N THR A 151 -10.46 -23.14 -25.39
CA THR A 151 -10.84 -22.46 -25.79
C THR A 151 -11.33 -21.77 -25.82
N ALA A 152 -11.40 -21.89 -25.65
CA ALA A 152 -12.05 -21.26 -25.57
C ALA A 152 -11.75 -20.20 -25.39
N GLY A 153 -11.58 -19.86 -25.75
CA GLY A 153 -11.35 -18.72 -25.73
C GLY A 153 -10.67 -18.21 -24.99
N THR A 154 -10.75 -18.33 -24.49
CA THR A 154 -10.17 -17.87 -23.72
C THR A 154 -9.03 -18.08 -23.73
N GLY A 155 -8.80 -18.52 -24.23
CA GLY A 155 -7.73 -18.72 -24.20
C GLY A 155 -6.81 -17.99 -23.84
N GLY A 156 -6.24 -17.61 -24.25
CA GLY A 156 -5.31 -16.92 -24.04
C GLY A 156 -5.03 -16.29 -23.05
N LYS A 157 -5.20 -16.57 -22.18
CA LYS A 157 -5.07 -15.92 -21.21
C LYS A 157 -3.90 -15.41 -20.92
N VAL A 158 -3.74 -14.27 -20.73
CA VAL A 158 -2.67 -13.57 -20.13
C VAL A 158 -2.86 -13.67 -18.69
N VAL A 159 -1.87 -14.08 -17.98
CA VAL A 159 -1.95 -14.12 -16.53
C VAL A 159 -1.63 -12.73 -16.05
N ILE A 160 -2.60 -12.09 -15.43
CA ILE A 160 -2.41 -10.77 -14.90
C ILE A 160 -2.42 -10.88 -13.39
N LEU A 161 -1.38 -10.41 -12.76
CA LEU A 161 -1.23 -10.50 -11.33
C LEU A 161 -1.27 -9.15 -10.66
#